data_05d1bf118b1b110b211242b1155ccc4e
#
_entry.id   05d1bf118b1b110b211242b1155ccc4e
#
_cell.length_a   1.000
_cell.length_b   1.000
_cell.length_c   1.000
_cell.angle_alpha   90.00
_cell.angle_beta   90.00
_cell.angle_gamma   90.00
#
_symmetry.space_group_name_H-M   'P 1'
#
loop_
_entity.id
_entity.type
_entity.pdbx_description
1 polymer ?
#
loop_
_entity_poly.entity_id
_entity_poly.type
_entity_poly.pdbx_seq_one_letter_code
_entity_poly.pdbx_strand_id
1 'polypeptide(L)'
;MSLLKRQAESVDHRELRAEVARRIQADRIRKVRLATVDLNGVPRAKLVTAEHFLGRVVERGRPWALGLIAMDIWQNLPDDCGFGIDTASGNGYLFPDLTTFRKLPWTDDVAHVLCDVYDRDGEPAATPRQVLRAVLDRAGASGHQVVFGSELEFYIFRPGDGAHPGNPGFLPYAGMQMWFTDQGIGQAQELLDDMHRHLEALEIPIYEMFNEHGGGQFEFNLTPTTGLGALDAVCLMKIAIKELCAQRGLRATFLGKPNNDPECPVSGYHVHQTILDEGGRNVFFDAAAPLCLSEAGRHYVGGLLAHAMALTGLSAPTVTAYKRFTPGTWAPTRASWGFDNRTAMIRLIPGESGPRVENRVGSAEANPYVIAAAMTAAGLDGMDRAIDPGPVGQGNLLEDTRFPPVPTTLIDGAEAVARDQVMVEALGADFVRMYVALLRHVWRRFMSHVTDWEIQEYRDLL
;
A
#
# COMPACT_ATOMS: atom_id res chain seq x y z
N MET A 1 -31.63 1.08 -15.42
CA MET A 1 -30.37 0.99 -16.17
C MET A 1 -29.27 1.26 -15.16
N SER A 2 -28.41 0.27 -14.87
CA SER A 2 -27.42 0.39 -13.80
C SER A 2 -26.42 1.52 -14.10
N LEU A 3 -25.84 2.12 -13.05
CA LEU A 3 -24.77 3.12 -13.13
C LEU A 3 -23.65 2.68 -14.07
N LEU A 4 -23.32 1.39 -14.06
CA LEU A 4 -22.31 0.75 -14.93
C LEU A 4 -22.66 0.87 -16.43
N LYS A 5 -23.95 0.76 -16.78
CA LYS A 5 -24.38 0.90 -18.15
C LYS A 5 -24.27 2.36 -18.62
N ARG A 6 -24.48 3.33 -17.72
CA ARG A 6 -24.30 4.77 -18.03
C ARG A 6 -22.84 5.14 -18.21
N GLN A 7 -21.92 4.57 -17.42
CA GLN A 7 -20.47 4.79 -17.60
C GLN A 7 -19.97 4.21 -18.92
N ALA A 8 -20.37 2.97 -19.26
CA ALA A 8 -19.99 2.33 -20.50
C ALA A 8 -20.49 3.06 -21.77
N GLU A 9 -21.54 3.87 -21.66
CA GLU A 9 -22.14 4.65 -22.75
C GLU A 9 -21.62 6.10 -22.81
N SER A 10 -20.76 6.54 -21.89
CA SER A 10 -20.16 7.88 -21.91
C SER A 10 -19.25 8.07 -23.13
N VAL A 11 -19.08 9.32 -23.58
CA VAL A 11 -18.19 9.66 -24.70
C VAL A 11 -16.76 9.29 -24.35
N ASP A 12 -16.30 9.65 -23.16
CA ASP A 12 -14.95 9.39 -22.67
C ASP A 12 -14.63 7.88 -22.64
N HIS A 13 -15.57 7.05 -22.18
CA HIS A 13 -15.38 5.61 -22.17
C HIS A 13 -15.28 5.00 -23.58
N ARG A 14 -16.03 5.52 -24.54
CA ARG A 14 -15.95 5.07 -25.95
C ARG A 14 -14.62 5.43 -26.59
N GLU A 15 -14.08 6.61 -26.31
CA GLU A 15 -12.77 7.05 -26.78
C GLU A 15 -11.65 6.20 -26.17
N LEU A 16 -11.66 5.97 -24.85
CA LEU A 16 -10.72 5.09 -24.18
C LEU A 16 -10.77 3.66 -24.72
N ARG A 17 -11.98 3.12 -24.98
CA ARG A 17 -12.13 1.79 -25.58
C ARG A 17 -11.50 1.74 -26.98
N ALA A 18 -11.70 2.77 -27.78
CA ALA A 18 -11.11 2.85 -29.13
C ALA A 18 -9.58 2.94 -29.06
N GLU A 19 -9.04 3.70 -28.09
CA GLU A 19 -7.61 3.77 -27.83
C GLU A 19 -7.02 2.42 -27.41
N VAL A 20 -7.64 1.76 -26.43
CA VAL A 20 -7.22 0.43 -25.99
C VAL A 20 -7.27 -0.58 -27.14
N ALA A 21 -8.28 -0.51 -28.01
CA ALA A 21 -8.36 -1.39 -29.18
C ALA A 21 -7.18 -1.15 -30.16
N ARG A 22 -6.80 0.12 -30.40
CA ARG A 22 -5.61 0.46 -31.20
C ARG A 22 -4.32 -0.09 -30.57
N ARG A 23 -4.14 0.09 -29.24
CA ARG A 23 -2.97 -0.44 -28.52
C ARG A 23 -2.89 -1.97 -28.59
N ILE A 24 -4.03 -2.67 -28.44
CA ILE A 24 -4.09 -4.13 -28.58
C ILE A 24 -3.58 -4.58 -29.95
N GLN A 25 -3.95 -3.88 -31.03
CA GLN A 25 -3.49 -4.20 -32.38
C GLN A 25 -2.02 -3.84 -32.59
N ALA A 26 -1.60 -2.65 -32.21
CA ALA A 26 -0.24 -2.15 -32.40
C ALA A 26 0.80 -3.01 -31.66
N ASP A 27 0.50 -3.36 -30.40
CA ASP A 27 1.38 -4.13 -29.51
C ASP A 27 1.18 -5.65 -29.63
N ARG A 28 0.31 -6.11 -30.53
CA ARG A 28 -0.03 -7.52 -30.78
C ARG A 28 -0.47 -8.25 -29.50
N ILE A 29 -1.22 -7.57 -28.63
CA ILE A 29 -1.72 -8.14 -27.39
C ILE A 29 -2.78 -9.19 -27.68
N ARG A 30 -2.60 -10.40 -27.16
CA ARG A 30 -3.53 -11.53 -27.29
C ARG A 30 -4.28 -11.84 -26.02
N LYS A 31 -3.77 -11.41 -24.89
CA LYS A 31 -4.33 -11.71 -23.55
C LYS A 31 -4.32 -10.46 -22.67
N VAL A 32 -5.31 -10.35 -21.79
CA VAL A 32 -5.43 -9.26 -20.83
C VAL A 32 -5.63 -9.85 -19.43
N ARG A 33 -4.79 -9.43 -18.47
CA ARG A 33 -4.98 -9.70 -17.04
C ARG A 33 -5.95 -8.68 -16.48
N LEU A 34 -7.10 -9.15 -15.98
CA LEU A 34 -8.09 -8.35 -15.25
C LEU A 34 -7.77 -8.47 -13.76
N ALA A 35 -7.20 -7.47 -13.14
CA ALA A 35 -6.74 -7.54 -11.77
C ALA A 35 -7.53 -6.62 -10.83
N THR A 36 -7.78 -7.08 -9.60
CA THR A 36 -8.22 -6.25 -8.47
C THR A 36 -7.34 -6.57 -7.27
N VAL A 37 -7.17 -5.61 -6.36
CA VAL A 37 -6.31 -5.79 -5.18
C VAL A 37 -7.20 -6.13 -3.98
N ASP A 38 -6.88 -7.25 -3.30
CA ASP A 38 -7.59 -7.70 -2.11
C ASP A 38 -7.17 -6.93 -0.84
N LEU A 39 -7.77 -7.27 0.31
CA LEU A 39 -7.47 -6.63 1.60
C LEU A 39 -6.01 -6.78 2.03
N ASN A 40 -5.33 -7.85 1.62
CA ASN A 40 -3.90 -8.06 1.94
C ASN A 40 -2.96 -7.26 1.03
N GLY A 41 -3.48 -6.47 0.07
CA GLY A 41 -2.66 -5.81 -0.94
C GLY A 41 -2.18 -6.77 -2.04
N VAL A 42 -2.77 -7.96 -2.15
CA VAL A 42 -2.41 -8.96 -3.15
C VAL A 42 -3.29 -8.78 -4.40
N PRO A 43 -2.69 -8.58 -5.58
CA PRO A 43 -3.44 -8.54 -6.83
C PRO A 43 -4.01 -9.93 -7.17
N ARG A 44 -5.33 -10.01 -7.28
CA ARG A 44 -6.07 -11.19 -7.74
C ARG A 44 -6.49 -10.97 -9.17
N ALA A 45 -6.24 -11.91 -10.07
CA ALA A 45 -6.48 -11.69 -11.49
C ALA A 45 -7.14 -12.86 -12.20
N LYS A 46 -7.80 -12.53 -13.32
CA LYS A 46 -8.21 -13.46 -14.37
C LYS A 46 -7.54 -13.09 -15.68
N LEU A 47 -7.12 -14.08 -16.45
CA LEU A 47 -6.59 -13.90 -17.79
C LEU A 47 -7.68 -14.18 -18.82
N VAL A 48 -7.93 -13.24 -19.72
CA VAL A 48 -8.90 -13.37 -20.81
C VAL A 48 -8.23 -13.11 -22.15
N THR A 49 -8.80 -13.59 -23.26
CA THR A 49 -8.33 -13.22 -24.60
C THR A 49 -8.66 -11.77 -24.90
N ALA A 50 -7.84 -11.10 -25.70
CA ALA A 50 -8.07 -9.70 -26.11
C ALA A 50 -9.40 -9.54 -26.86
N GLU A 51 -9.79 -10.52 -27.66
CA GLU A 51 -11.09 -10.56 -28.34
C GLU A 51 -12.24 -10.54 -27.34
N HIS A 52 -12.21 -11.44 -26.33
CA HIS A 52 -13.23 -11.50 -25.28
C HIS A 52 -13.25 -10.22 -24.42
N PHE A 53 -12.07 -9.65 -24.16
CA PHE A 53 -11.94 -8.39 -23.43
C PHE A 53 -12.69 -7.26 -24.12
N LEU A 54 -12.38 -6.98 -25.40
CA LEU A 54 -13.02 -5.92 -26.18
C LEU A 54 -14.48 -6.21 -26.51
N GLY A 55 -14.80 -7.47 -26.83
CA GLY A 55 -16.14 -7.86 -27.27
C GLY A 55 -17.16 -7.98 -26.13
N ARG A 56 -16.73 -8.18 -24.90
CA ARG A 56 -17.65 -8.45 -23.80
C ARG A 56 -17.30 -7.82 -22.46
N VAL A 57 -16.01 -7.93 -22.02
CA VAL A 57 -15.63 -7.55 -20.66
C VAL A 57 -15.75 -6.03 -20.44
N VAL A 58 -15.30 -5.24 -21.42
CA VAL A 58 -15.35 -3.77 -21.35
C VAL A 58 -16.77 -3.25 -21.15
N GLU A 59 -17.78 -3.91 -21.71
CA GLU A 59 -19.19 -3.46 -21.63
C GLU A 59 -19.97 -4.09 -20.48
N ARG A 60 -19.65 -5.35 -20.12
CA ARG A 60 -20.51 -6.15 -19.20
C ARG A 60 -19.77 -6.59 -17.95
N GLY A 61 -18.51 -6.26 -17.83
CA GLY A 61 -17.67 -6.78 -16.77
C GLY A 61 -17.42 -8.29 -16.87
N ARG A 62 -16.72 -8.83 -15.90
CA ARG A 62 -16.43 -10.25 -15.77
C ARG A 62 -16.88 -10.77 -14.41
N PRO A 63 -17.70 -11.83 -14.31
CA PRO A 63 -18.12 -12.40 -13.03
C PRO A 63 -16.91 -12.68 -12.11
N TRP A 64 -17.06 -12.31 -10.84
CA TRP A 64 -16.03 -12.40 -9.81
C TRP A 64 -16.65 -12.84 -8.48
N ALA A 65 -16.00 -13.78 -7.79
CA ALA A 65 -16.45 -14.19 -6.45
C ALA A 65 -16.06 -13.11 -5.43
N LEU A 66 -17.03 -12.46 -4.81
CA LEU A 66 -16.81 -11.33 -3.89
C LEU A 66 -15.97 -11.74 -2.68
N GLY A 67 -16.11 -12.96 -2.17
CA GLY A 67 -15.31 -13.47 -1.04
C GLY A 67 -13.79 -13.43 -1.26
N LEU A 68 -13.32 -13.40 -2.52
CA LEU A 68 -11.88 -13.26 -2.81
C LEU A 68 -11.26 -11.96 -2.30
N ILE A 69 -12.08 -10.93 -2.02
CA ILE A 69 -11.62 -9.66 -1.46
C ILE A 69 -11.13 -9.86 -0.02
N ALA A 70 -11.82 -10.69 0.76
CA ALA A 70 -11.62 -10.84 2.21
C ALA A 70 -10.81 -12.08 2.60
N MET A 71 -10.37 -12.91 1.65
CA MET A 71 -9.55 -14.09 1.94
C MET A 71 -8.19 -13.70 2.51
N ASP A 72 -7.68 -14.55 3.43
CA ASP A 72 -6.28 -14.49 3.83
C ASP A 72 -5.34 -14.97 2.69
N ILE A 73 -4.02 -14.86 2.90
CA ILE A 73 -3.02 -15.28 1.90
C ILE A 73 -3.05 -16.79 1.60
N TRP A 74 -3.65 -17.61 2.47
CA TRP A 74 -3.84 -19.05 2.32
C TRP A 74 -5.21 -19.42 1.78
N GLN A 75 -6.00 -18.42 1.34
CA GLN A 75 -7.32 -18.58 0.72
C GLN A 75 -8.42 -19.04 1.72
N ASN A 76 -8.22 -18.82 3.01
CA ASN A 76 -9.27 -19.02 4.00
C ASN A 76 -10.13 -17.75 4.11
N LEU A 77 -11.44 -17.93 4.22
CA LEU A 77 -12.35 -16.83 4.56
C LEU A 77 -12.40 -16.68 6.08
N PRO A 78 -12.11 -15.48 6.62
CA PRO A 78 -12.28 -15.19 8.03
C PRO A 78 -13.75 -15.29 8.46
N ASP A 79 -13.98 -15.73 9.69
CA ASP A 79 -15.30 -15.61 10.32
C ASP A 79 -15.69 -14.11 10.37
N ASP A 80 -16.97 -13.80 10.32
CA ASP A 80 -17.53 -12.44 10.39
C ASP A 80 -17.11 -11.48 9.27
N CYS A 81 -16.41 -11.97 8.23
CA CYS A 81 -16.08 -11.12 7.07
C CYS A 81 -17.28 -10.80 6.17
N GLY A 82 -18.43 -11.45 6.40
CA GLY A 82 -19.65 -11.27 5.61
C GLY A 82 -19.74 -12.16 4.37
N PHE A 83 -18.72 -12.97 4.11
CA PHE A 83 -18.68 -13.97 3.04
C PHE A 83 -18.48 -15.37 3.64
N GLY A 84 -19.02 -16.38 3.00
CA GLY A 84 -18.88 -17.77 3.44
C GLY A 84 -19.96 -18.67 2.84
N ILE A 85 -19.99 -19.92 3.27
CA ILE A 85 -21.00 -20.90 2.85
C ILE A 85 -22.38 -20.44 3.27
N ASP A 86 -22.53 -19.93 4.48
CA ASP A 86 -23.81 -19.50 5.05
C ASP A 86 -24.42 -18.29 4.32
N THR A 87 -23.59 -17.43 3.73
CA THR A 87 -24.03 -16.27 2.92
C THR A 87 -24.11 -16.59 1.42
N ALA A 88 -23.78 -17.83 1.04
CA ALA A 88 -23.66 -18.27 -0.35
C ALA A 88 -22.70 -17.42 -1.21
N SER A 89 -21.82 -16.62 -0.62
CA SER A 89 -20.73 -15.82 -1.22
C SER A 89 -21.01 -15.40 -2.67
N GLY A 90 -21.97 -14.52 -2.89
CA GLY A 90 -22.46 -14.18 -4.22
C GLY A 90 -21.38 -13.68 -5.18
N ASN A 91 -21.65 -13.72 -6.47
CA ASN A 91 -20.80 -13.11 -7.48
C ASN A 91 -21.09 -11.63 -7.60
N GLY A 92 -20.03 -10.85 -7.75
CA GLY A 92 -20.03 -9.54 -8.35
C GLY A 92 -19.39 -9.56 -9.73
N TYR A 93 -18.92 -8.41 -10.19
CA TYR A 93 -18.32 -8.23 -11.50
C TYR A 93 -17.07 -7.36 -11.43
N LEU A 94 -16.02 -7.77 -12.13
CA LEU A 94 -14.85 -6.94 -12.44
C LEU A 94 -15.18 -6.04 -13.63
N PHE A 95 -15.06 -4.74 -13.47
CA PHE A 95 -15.12 -3.76 -14.55
C PHE A 95 -13.75 -3.11 -14.73
N PRO A 96 -13.15 -3.20 -15.93
CA PRO A 96 -11.83 -2.66 -16.16
C PRO A 96 -11.84 -1.13 -16.16
N ASP A 97 -10.91 -0.54 -15.42
CA ASP A 97 -10.56 0.87 -15.54
C ASP A 97 -9.58 1.01 -16.72
N LEU A 98 -10.10 1.41 -17.87
CA LEU A 98 -9.35 1.46 -19.13
C LEU A 98 -8.17 2.45 -19.09
N THR A 99 -8.17 3.42 -18.17
CA THR A 99 -7.05 4.34 -17.98
C THR A 99 -5.80 3.64 -17.45
N THR A 100 -5.97 2.49 -16.81
CA THR A 100 -4.90 1.67 -16.24
C THR A 100 -4.38 0.58 -17.20
N PHE A 101 -4.89 0.52 -18.44
CA PHE A 101 -4.49 -0.50 -19.40
C PHE A 101 -3.02 -0.32 -19.81
N ARG A 102 -2.16 -1.32 -19.53
CA ARG A 102 -0.73 -1.31 -19.86
C ARG A 102 -0.31 -2.66 -20.45
N LYS A 103 0.52 -2.66 -21.50
CA LYS A 103 1.25 -3.86 -21.91
C LYS A 103 2.26 -4.22 -20.83
N LEU A 104 2.38 -5.49 -20.47
CA LEU A 104 3.44 -5.97 -19.57
C LEU A 104 4.73 -6.14 -20.40
N PRO A 105 5.75 -5.30 -20.20
CA PRO A 105 6.91 -5.23 -21.11
C PRO A 105 7.82 -6.45 -21.02
N TRP A 106 7.69 -7.28 -19.98
CA TRP A 106 8.41 -8.55 -19.82
C TRP A 106 7.64 -9.75 -20.38
N THR A 107 6.57 -9.52 -21.14
CA THR A 107 5.79 -10.53 -21.84
C THR A 107 5.62 -10.17 -23.31
N ASP A 108 5.41 -11.17 -24.18
CA ASP A 108 5.27 -10.92 -25.61
C ASP A 108 3.91 -10.28 -25.96
N ASP A 109 2.82 -10.79 -25.35
CA ASP A 109 1.46 -10.58 -25.82
C ASP A 109 0.42 -10.34 -24.72
N VAL A 110 0.85 -9.95 -23.51
CA VAL A 110 -0.05 -9.76 -22.37
C VAL A 110 -0.14 -8.30 -21.96
N ALA A 111 -1.36 -7.81 -21.76
CA ALA A 111 -1.62 -6.55 -21.08
C ALA A 111 -2.21 -6.80 -19.67
N HIS A 112 -2.14 -5.78 -18.84
CA HIS A 112 -2.71 -5.71 -17.51
C HIS A 112 -3.68 -4.53 -17.44
N VAL A 113 -4.78 -4.70 -16.70
CA VAL A 113 -5.72 -3.64 -16.39
C VAL A 113 -6.26 -3.84 -14.98
N LEU A 114 -6.29 -2.76 -14.19
CA LEU A 114 -6.96 -2.75 -12.91
C LEU A 114 -8.48 -2.69 -13.09
N CYS A 115 -9.19 -3.39 -12.23
CA CYS A 115 -10.64 -3.48 -12.28
C CYS A 115 -11.24 -3.01 -10.96
N ASP A 116 -12.31 -2.25 -11.04
CA ASP A 116 -13.22 -2.01 -9.93
C ASP A 116 -14.18 -3.21 -9.82
N VAL A 117 -14.64 -3.48 -8.62
CA VAL A 117 -15.56 -4.60 -8.32
C VAL A 117 -16.92 -4.03 -7.97
N TYR A 118 -17.96 -4.57 -8.59
CA TYR A 118 -19.35 -4.20 -8.30
C TYR A 118 -20.13 -5.45 -7.94
N ASP A 119 -21.12 -5.29 -7.10
CA ASP A 119 -22.07 -6.37 -6.78
C ASP A 119 -23.08 -6.61 -7.90
N ARG A 120 -24.12 -7.45 -7.63
CA ARG A 120 -25.16 -7.79 -8.61
C ARG A 120 -26.09 -6.62 -8.93
N ASP A 121 -26.24 -5.71 -7.98
CA ASP A 121 -27.12 -4.54 -8.10
C ASP A 121 -26.40 -3.36 -8.77
N GLY A 122 -25.08 -3.50 -8.97
CA GLY A 122 -24.21 -2.50 -9.59
C GLY A 122 -23.65 -1.50 -8.58
N GLU A 123 -23.71 -1.83 -7.28
CA GLU A 123 -23.09 -1.02 -6.24
C GLU A 123 -21.61 -1.36 -6.09
N PRO A 124 -20.75 -0.37 -5.79
CA PRO A 124 -19.34 -0.59 -5.58
C PRO A 124 -19.09 -1.54 -4.40
N ALA A 125 -18.31 -2.59 -4.62
CA ALA A 125 -17.84 -3.44 -3.53
C ALA A 125 -16.76 -2.73 -2.70
N ALA A 126 -16.68 -3.06 -1.41
CA ALA A 126 -15.72 -2.46 -0.50
C ALA A 126 -14.28 -3.00 -0.72
N THR A 127 -13.73 -2.83 -1.92
CA THR A 127 -12.34 -3.12 -2.22
C THR A 127 -11.43 -1.97 -1.79
N PRO A 128 -10.16 -2.21 -1.45
CA PRO A 128 -9.22 -1.15 -1.07
C PRO A 128 -9.15 0.02 -2.06
N ARG A 129 -9.11 -0.28 -3.36
CA ARG A 129 -9.04 0.74 -4.42
C ARG A 129 -10.30 1.62 -4.46
N GLN A 130 -11.49 1.01 -4.32
CA GLN A 130 -12.76 1.73 -4.33
C GLN A 130 -12.99 2.53 -3.04
N VAL A 131 -12.50 2.02 -1.91
CA VAL A 131 -12.47 2.78 -0.63
C VAL A 131 -11.64 4.04 -0.77
N LEU A 132 -10.41 3.94 -1.32
CA LEU A 132 -9.59 5.13 -1.57
C LEU A 132 -10.30 6.09 -2.53
N ARG A 133 -10.90 5.61 -3.63
CA ARG A 133 -11.68 6.45 -4.56
C ARG A 133 -12.74 7.26 -3.81
N ALA A 134 -13.54 6.60 -2.97
CA ALA A 134 -14.59 7.27 -2.20
C ALA A 134 -14.04 8.33 -1.22
N VAL A 135 -12.87 8.08 -0.63
CA VAL A 135 -12.18 9.07 0.22
C VAL A 135 -11.69 10.27 -0.60
N LEU A 136 -11.10 10.01 -1.77
CA LEU A 136 -10.63 11.08 -2.68
C LEU A 136 -11.79 11.89 -3.26
N ASP A 137 -12.91 11.26 -3.57
CA ASP A 137 -14.12 11.96 -4.05
C ASP A 137 -14.64 12.93 -2.99
N ARG A 138 -14.60 12.53 -1.69
CA ARG A 138 -14.95 13.43 -0.58
C ARG A 138 -13.97 14.59 -0.44
N ALA A 139 -12.65 14.33 -0.55
CA ALA A 139 -11.64 15.38 -0.56
C ALA A 139 -11.90 16.38 -1.71
N GLY A 140 -12.17 15.86 -2.91
CA GLY A 140 -12.49 16.66 -4.09
C GLY A 140 -13.76 17.49 -3.93
N ALA A 141 -14.80 16.95 -3.29
CA ALA A 141 -16.03 17.70 -2.97
C ALA A 141 -15.81 18.90 -2.03
N SER A 142 -14.72 18.85 -1.24
CA SER A 142 -14.27 19.97 -0.38
C SER A 142 -13.22 20.87 -1.07
N GLY A 143 -13.02 20.74 -2.39
CA GLY A 143 -12.04 21.53 -3.15
C GLY A 143 -10.58 21.11 -2.94
N HIS A 144 -10.35 19.90 -2.42
CA HIS A 144 -9.02 19.42 -2.09
C HIS A 144 -8.54 18.32 -3.05
N GLN A 145 -7.34 18.49 -3.58
CA GLN A 145 -6.62 17.50 -4.38
C GLN A 145 -5.49 16.88 -3.55
N VAL A 146 -5.52 15.58 -3.35
CA VAL A 146 -4.48 14.88 -2.56
C VAL A 146 -3.35 14.45 -3.48
N VAL A 147 -2.12 14.87 -3.16
CA VAL A 147 -0.88 14.42 -3.79
C VAL A 147 -0.26 13.33 -2.94
N PHE A 148 0.18 12.25 -3.56
CA PHE A 148 0.86 11.14 -2.90
C PHE A 148 2.28 10.98 -3.46
N GLY A 149 3.27 10.90 -2.56
CA GLY A 149 4.59 10.37 -2.83
C GLY A 149 4.73 9.02 -2.12
N SER A 150 5.53 8.14 -2.67
CA SER A 150 5.73 6.79 -2.15
C SER A 150 7.20 6.43 -2.13
N GLU A 151 7.72 6.04 -0.96
CA GLU A 151 9.02 5.43 -0.75
C GLU A 151 8.79 3.98 -0.33
N LEU A 152 9.21 3.01 -1.16
CA LEU A 152 8.94 1.61 -0.93
C LEU A 152 10.22 0.80 -0.82
N GLU A 153 10.45 0.26 0.36
CA GLU A 153 11.58 -0.63 0.65
C GLU A 153 11.21 -2.10 0.40
N PHE A 154 12.17 -2.88 -0.05
CA PHE A 154 12.00 -4.32 -0.27
C PHE A 154 13.34 -5.03 -0.33
N TYR A 155 13.30 -6.36 -0.15
CA TYR A 155 14.47 -7.20 -0.26
C TYR A 155 14.45 -8.05 -1.53
N ILE A 156 15.63 -8.20 -2.16
CA ILE A 156 15.87 -9.18 -3.21
C ILE A 156 16.86 -10.22 -2.69
N PHE A 157 16.56 -11.48 -2.94
CA PHE A 157 17.37 -12.60 -2.50
C PHE A 157 17.43 -13.71 -3.53
N ARG A 158 18.47 -14.52 -3.45
CA ARG A 158 18.64 -15.76 -4.20
C ARG A 158 18.04 -16.90 -3.37
N PRO A 159 17.34 -17.86 -4.00
CA PRO A 159 17.02 -19.12 -3.33
C PRO A 159 18.34 -19.80 -2.92
N GLY A 160 18.51 -20.04 -1.63
CA GLY A 160 19.70 -20.73 -1.12
C GLY A 160 19.46 -22.24 -1.01
N ASP A 161 20.51 -23.02 -1.19
CA ASP A 161 20.54 -24.45 -0.85
C ASP A 161 20.67 -24.58 0.67
N GLY A 162 19.65 -25.03 1.34
CA GLY A 162 19.69 -25.32 2.77
C GLY A 162 18.74 -24.46 3.56
N ALA A 163 17.55 -24.98 3.74
CA ALA A 163 16.60 -24.49 4.70
C ALA A 163 17.18 -24.65 6.11
N HIS A 164 17.58 -23.54 6.72
CA HIS A 164 17.69 -23.47 8.15
C HIS A 164 16.26 -23.30 8.71
N PRO A 165 15.82 -24.02 9.75
CA PRO A 165 14.59 -23.66 10.44
C PRO A 165 14.68 -22.17 10.85
N GLY A 166 13.77 -21.33 10.34
CA GLY A 166 13.79 -19.88 10.60
C GLY A 166 14.48 -18.99 9.58
N ASN A 167 15.19 -19.55 8.60
CA ASN A 167 15.68 -18.83 7.43
C ASN A 167 15.66 -19.76 6.21
N PRO A 168 14.59 -19.76 5.43
CA PRO A 168 14.41 -20.71 4.31
C PRO A 168 15.31 -20.40 3.10
N GLY A 169 16.63 -20.27 3.33
CA GLY A 169 17.60 -20.13 2.26
C GLY A 169 17.60 -18.76 1.58
N PHE A 170 17.50 -17.69 2.34
CA PHE A 170 17.64 -16.32 1.85
C PHE A 170 19.12 -15.93 1.78
N LEU A 171 19.70 -15.95 0.60
CA LEU A 171 20.97 -15.29 0.36
C LEU A 171 20.67 -13.91 -0.23
N PRO A 172 21.07 -12.81 0.44
CA PRO A 172 20.94 -11.46 -0.10
C PRO A 172 21.48 -11.37 -1.53
N TYR A 173 20.81 -10.62 -2.40
CA TYR A 173 21.23 -10.48 -3.80
C TYR A 173 22.64 -9.88 -3.90
N ALA A 174 22.92 -8.83 -3.14
CA ALA A 174 24.25 -8.27 -2.93
C ALA A 174 24.70 -8.66 -1.51
N GLY A 175 25.67 -9.54 -1.37
CA GLY A 175 25.97 -10.27 -0.13
C GLY A 175 26.47 -9.46 1.07
N MET A 176 26.51 -8.12 1.01
CA MET A 176 26.96 -7.24 2.10
C MET A 176 25.97 -6.09 2.30
N GLN A 177 25.95 -5.57 3.53
CA GLN A 177 25.32 -4.28 3.82
C GLN A 177 26.13 -3.18 3.14
N MET A 178 25.52 -2.51 2.17
CA MET A 178 26.18 -1.48 1.35
C MET A 178 25.35 -0.18 1.29
N TRP A 179 24.86 0.23 2.43
CA TRP A 179 23.95 1.36 2.58
C TRP A 179 24.50 2.63 1.89
N PHE A 180 23.79 3.10 0.86
CA PHE A 180 24.12 4.26 0.04
C PHE A 180 25.55 4.27 -0.56
N THR A 181 26.16 3.10 -0.73
CA THR A 181 27.49 3.08 -1.36
C THR A 181 27.38 3.03 -2.88
N ASP A 182 28.22 3.79 -3.57
CA ASP A 182 28.35 3.75 -5.02
C ASP A 182 28.69 2.33 -5.52
N GLN A 183 29.53 1.61 -4.78
CA GLN A 183 29.85 0.21 -5.06
C GLN A 183 28.64 -0.70 -4.96
N GLY A 184 27.73 -0.46 -3.99
CA GLY A 184 26.50 -1.24 -3.84
C GLY A 184 25.55 -1.06 -5.02
N ILE A 185 25.40 0.17 -5.50
CA ILE A 185 24.66 0.48 -6.72
C ILE A 185 25.30 -0.22 -7.91
N GLY A 186 26.62 -0.09 -8.08
CA GLY A 186 27.36 -0.73 -9.18
C GLY A 186 27.22 -2.25 -9.22
N GLN A 187 27.17 -2.93 -8.07
CA GLN A 187 26.93 -4.38 -8.02
C GLN A 187 25.51 -4.78 -8.44
N ALA A 188 24.54 -3.90 -8.27
CA ALA A 188 23.16 -4.14 -8.65
C ALA A 188 22.77 -3.48 -9.99
N GLN A 189 23.70 -2.78 -10.65
CA GLN A 189 23.45 -1.92 -11.81
C GLN A 189 22.61 -2.60 -12.90
N GLU A 190 22.99 -3.80 -13.33
CA GLU A 190 22.28 -4.55 -14.38
C GLU A 190 20.83 -4.82 -14.00
N LEU A 191 20.58 -5.20 -12.75
CA LEU A 191 19.22 -5.47 -12.25
C LEU A 191 18.41 -4.20 -12.14
N LEU A 192 19.00 -3.11 -11.63
CA LEU A 192 18.34 -1.81 -11.49
C LEU A 192 18.01 -1.20 -12.85
N ASP A 193 18.91 -1.26 -13.83
CA ASP A 193 18.70 -0.79 -15.20
C ASP A 193 17.54 -1.55 -15.88
N ASP A 194 17.50 -2.86 -15.66
CA ASP A 194 16.43 -3.67 -16.22
C ASP A 194 15.07 -3.38 -15.57
N MET A 195 15.04 -3.24 -14.24
CA MET A 195 13.83 -2.86 -13.53
C MET A 195 13.35 -1.46 -13.98
N HIS A 196 14.26 -0.49 -14.03
CA HIS A 196 13.93 0.86 -14.46
C HIS A 196 13.30 0.89 -15.86
N ARG A 197 13.93 0.23 -16.83
CA ARG A 197 13.43 0.16 -18.21
C ARG A 197 12.01 -0.43 -18.31
N HIS A 198 11.74 -1.48 -17.53
CA HIS A 198 10.42 -2.11 -17.52
C HIS A 198 9.37 -1.27 -16.78
N LEU A 199 9.77 -0.58 -15.71
CA LEU A 199 8.88 0.28 -14.94
C LEU A 199 8.56 1.57 -15.72
N GLU A 200 9.54 2.13 -16.43
CA GLU A 200 9.33 3.24 -17.36
C GLU A 200 8.35 2.86 -18.49
N ALA A 201 8.51 1.67 -19.08
CA ALA A 201 7.59 1.16 -20.11
C ALA A 201 6.16 0.91 -19.58
N LEU A 202 5.98 0.75 -18.28
CA LEU A 202 4.68 0.72 -17.60
C LEU A 202 4.14 2.11 -17.24
N GLU A 203 4.87 3.17 -17.56
CA GLU A 203 4.55 4.55 -17.18
C GLU A 203 4.52 4.75 -15.65
N ILE A 204 5.35 3.98 -14.90
CA ILE A 204 5.52 4.15 -13.47
C ILE A 204 6.59 5.22 -13.22
N PRO A 205 6.25 6.35 -12.59
CA PRO A 205 7.12 7.51 -12.52
C PRO A 205 8.13 7.38 -11.37
N ILE A 206 9.17 6.55 -11.53
CA ILE A 206 10.27 6.45 -10.56
C ILE A 206 11.26 7.59 -10.78
N TYR A 207 11.70 8.25 -9.71
CA TYR A 207 12.73 9.29 -9.78
C TYR A 207 14.02 8.91 -9.04
N GLU A 208 13.95 7.90 -8.15
CA GLU A 208 15.11 7.48 -7.36
C GLU A 208 15.05 5.99 -7.05
N MET A 209 16.21 5.33 -7.11
CA MET A 209 16.41 3.93 -6.76
C MET A 209 17.78 3.78 -6.13
N PHE A 210 17.87 3.10 -5.00
CA PHE A 210 19.14 2.87 -4.32
C PHE A 210 19.10 1.60 -3.47
N ASN A 211 20.30 1.19 -3.02
CA ASN A 211 20.47 0.13 -2.06
C ASN A 211 20.32 0.68 -0.64
N GLU A 212 19.43 0.07 0.12
CA GLU A 212 19.14 0.40 1.50
C GLU A 212 20.11 -0.30 2.49
N HIS A 213 19.82 -0.16 3.79
CA HIS A 213 20.70 -0.58 4.89
C HIS A 213 20.98 -2.08 4.88
N GLY A 214 19.99 -2.93 4.55
CA GLY A 214 20.14 -4.40 4.58
C GLY A 214 20.84 -4.96 3.36
N GLY A 215 21.58 -6.04 3.52
CA GLY A 215 22.10 -6.80 2.38
C GLY A 215 20.96 -7.26 1.45
N GLY A 216 20.99 -6.82 0.19
CA GLY A 216 19.92 -7.06 -0.78
C GLY A 216 18.64 -6.24 -0.57
N GLN A 217 18.67 -5.24 0.31
CA GLN A 217 17.59 -4.29 0.47
C GLN A 217 17.72 -3.13 -0.53
N PHE A 218 16.58 -2.74 -1.11
CA PHE A 218 16.47 -1.63 -2.06
C PHE A 218 15.29 -0.75 -1.67
N GLU A 219 15.36 0.52 -2.04
CA GLU A 219 14.26 1.46 -1.96
C GLU A 219 14.02 2.10 -3.33
N PHE A 220 12.74 2.15 -3.73
CA PHE A 220 12.30 2.83 -4.94
C PHE A 220 11.30 3.93 -4.60
N ASN A 221 11.58 5.13 -5.10
CA ASN A 221 10.82 6.33 -4.84
C ASN A 221 10.08 6.80 -6.09
N LEU A 222 8.76 6.98 -5.96
CA LEU A 222 7.91 7.41 -7.05
C LEU A 222 7.72 8.92 -7.02
N THR A 223 7.76 9.54 -8.20
CA THR A 223 7.43 10.96 -8.37
C THR A 223 6.02 11.23 -7.82
N PRO A 224 5.86 12.21 -6.93
CA PRO A 224 4.56 12.53 -6.36
C PRO A 224 3.53 12.87 -7.43
N THR A 225 2.36 12.26 -7.37
CA THR A 225 1.25 12.49 -8.28
C THR A 225 -0.08 12.57 -7.54
N THR A 226 -1.11 13.10 -8.20
CA THR A 226 -2.44 13.22 -7.61
C THR A 226 -3.29 11.97 -7.84
N GLY A 227 -4.20 11.73 -6.90
CA GLY A 227 -5.31 10.81 -7.08
C GLY A 227 -4.95 9.33 -7.05
N LEU A 228 -5.87 8.52 -7.55
CA LEU A 228 -5.83 7.06 -7.47
C LEU A 228 -4.64 6.43 -8.22
N GLY A 229 -4.26 7.04 -9.36
CA GLY A 229 -3.17 6.55 -10.21
C GLY A 229 -1.81 6.47 -9.51
N ALA A 230 -1.56 7.33 -8.50
CA ALA A 230 -0.34 7.27 -7.69
C ALA A 230 -0.19 5.90 -6.99
N LEU A 231 -1.30 5.38 -6.44
CA LEU A 231 -1.30 4.11 -5.70
C LEU A 231 -1.46 2.89 -6.64
N ASP A 232 -2.14 3.06 -7.78
CA ASP A 232 -2.15 2.08 -8.87
C ASP A 232 -0.73 1.78 -9.35
N ALA A 233 0.12 2.81 -9.48
CA ALA A 233 1.53 2.68 -9.85
C ALA A 233 2.32 1.86 -8.82
N VAL A 234 2.13 2.09 -7.51
CA VAL A 234 2.78 1.30 -6.45
C VAL A 234 2.38 -0.17 -6.52
N CYS A 235 1.08 -0.45 -6.70
CA CYS A 235 0.59 -1.84 -6.83
C CYS A 235 1.20 -2.54 -8.05
N LEU A 236 1.26 -1.86 -9.19
CA LEU A 236 1.84 -2.41 -10.41
C LEU A 236 3.36 -2.58 -10.29
N MET A 237 4.05 -1.66 -9.61
CA MET A 237 5.48 -1.76 -9.30
C MET A 237 5.78 -3.01 -8.46
N LYS A 238 4.98 -3.30 -7.41
CA LYS A 238 5.13 -4.52 -6.60
C LYS A 238 5.00 -5.80 -7.45
N ILE A 239 4.07 -5.83 -8.40
CA ILE A 239 3.90 -6.95 -9.35
C ILE A 239 5.15 -7.06 -10.23
N ALA A 240 5.58 -5.96 -10.84
CA ALA A 240 6.71 -5.91 -11.76
C ALA A 240 8.00 -6.41 -11.09
N ILE A 241 8.34 -5.89 -9.92
CA ILE A 241 9.54 -6.29 -9.16
C ILE A 241 9.53 -7.80 -8.90
N LYS A 242 8.40 -8.36 -8.44
CA LYS A 242 8.29 -9.81 -8.18
C LYS A 242 8.44 -10.66 -9.45
N GLU A 243 7.78 -10.27 -10.55
CA GLU A 243 7.82 -11.04 -11.80
C GLU A 243 9.19 -10.93 -12.47
N LEU A 244 9.81 -9.75 -12.50
CA LEU A 244 11.15 -9.55 -13.05
C LEU A 244 12.23 -10.29 -12.24
N CYS A 245 12.15 -10.30 -10.92
CA CYS A 245 13.02 -11.11 -10.07
C CYS A 245 12.84 -12.61 -10.38
N ALA A 246 11.60 -13.08 -10.48
CA ALA A 246 11.32 -14.50 -10.75
C ALA A 246 11.89 -14.96 -12.10
N GLN A 247 11.85 -14.13 -13.15
CA GLN A 247 12.45 -14.44 -14.47
C GLN A 247 13.98 -14.59 -14.41
N ARG A 248 14.63 -14.02 -13.39
CA ARG A 248 16.07 -14.12 -13.14
C ARG A 248 16.44 -15.20 -12.10
N GLY A 249 15.50 -16.03 -11.69
CA GLY A 249 15.71 -16.98 -10.60
C GLY A 249 15.91 -16.32 -9.23
N LEU A 250 15.56 -15.03 -9.11
CA LEU A 250 15.57 -14.27 -7.87
C LEU A 250 14.18 -14.23 -7.26
N ARG A 251 14.11 -13.77 -6.01
CA ARG A 251 12.84 -13.47 -5.35
C ARG A 251 12.90 -12.11 -4.71
N ALA A 252 11.78 -11.37 -4.74
CA ALA A 252 11.58 -10.14 -4.01
C ALA A 252 10.55 -10.34 -2.90
N THR A 253 10.79 -9.73 -1.74
CA THR A 253 9.85 -9.70 -0.63
C THR A 253 9.65 -8.29 -0.10
N PHE A 254 8.41 -7.99 0.25
CA PHE A 254 8.00 -6.76 0.92
C PHE A 254 7.71 -7.01 2.41
N LEU A 255 8.20 -8.09 3.00
CA LEU A 255 8.06 -8.34 4.43
C LEU A 255 8.72 -7.24 5.25
N GLY A 256 8.03 -6.72 6.25
CA GLY A 256 8.53 -5.69 7.15
C GLY A 256 9.78 -6.11 7.91
N LYS A 257 9.88 -7.40 8.26
CA LYS A 257 11.10 -8.06 8.76
C LYS A 257 11.27 -9.40 8.06
N PRO A 258 12.23 -9.54 7.12
CA PRO A 258 12.28 -10.68 6.21
C PRO A 258 12.91 -11.95 6.80
N ASN A 259 13.65 -11.85 7.92
CA ASN A 259 14.31 -12.98 8.56
C ASN A 259 14.39 -12.83 10.09
N ASN A 260 14.96 -13.83 10.77
CA ASN A 260 15.09 -13.86 12.23
C ASN A 260 16.39 -13.22 12.76
N ASP A 261 17.23 -12.67 11.89
CA ASP A 261 18.43 -11.96 12.32
C ASP A 261 18.03 -10.66 13.04
N PRO A 262 18.40 -10.46 14.33
CA PRO A 262 18.09 -9.25 15.05
C PRO A 262 18.67 -7.99 14.38
N GLU A 263 19.81 -8.10 13.74
CA GLU A 263 20.50 -7.01 13.06
C GLU A 263 19.97 -6.74 11.64
N CYS A 264 19.04 -7.57 11.13
CA CYS A 264 18.45 -7.38 9.82
C CYS A 264 17.55 -6.14 9.82
N PRO A 265 17.88 -5.13 9.01
CA PRO A 265 17.05 -3.94 8.87
C PRO A 265 15.62 -4.28 8.44
N VAL A 266 14.69 -3.46 8.89
CA VAL A 266 13.27 -3.61 8.57
C VAL A 266 12.91 -2.85 7.30
N SER A 267 11.82 -3.23 6.64
CA SER A 267 11.35 -2.55 5.42
C SER A 267 10.11 -1.71 5.68
N GLY A 268 10.20 -0.43 5.34
CA GLY A 268 9.11 0.55 5.40
C GLY A 268 8.40 0.74 4.07
N TYR A 269 7.21 1.29 4.17
CA TYR A 269 6.50 1.95 3.09
C TYR A 269 6.07 3.32 3.59
N HIS A 270 6.84 4.34 3.25
CA HIS A 270 6.59 5.69 3.67
C HIS A 270 5.69 6.38 2.65
N VAL A 271 4.55 6.91 3.13
CA VAL A 271 3.59 7.61 2.28
C VAL A 271 3.65 9.09 2.61
N HIS A 272 3.98 9.89 1.59
CA HIS A 272 3.98 11.34 1.67
C HIS A 272 2.65 11.88 1.16
N GLN A 273 2.16 12.93 1.81
CA GLN A 273 0.98 13.64 1.37
C GLN A 273 1.17 15.15 1.41
N THR A 274 0.53 15.80 0.45
CA THR A 274 0.25 17.22 0.42
C THR A 274 -1.16 17.41 -0.14
N ILE A 275 -1.85 18.46 0.31
CA ILE A 275 -3.16 18.85 -0.21
C ILE A 275 -2.98 20.08 -1.08
N LEU A 276 -3.54 20.04 -2.29
CA LEU A 276 -3.64 21.21 -3.16
C LEU A 276 -5.08 21.75 -3.14
N ASP A 277 -5.24 23.07 -3.21
CA ASP A 277 -6.53 23.70 -3.44
C ASP A 277 -6.90 23.64 -4.95
N GLU A 278 -8.08 24.15 -5.30
CA GLU A 278 -8.55 24.25 -6.70
C GLU A 278 -7.61 25.04 -7.62
N GLY A 279 -6.81 25.94 -7.04
CA GLY A 279 -5.78 26.71 -7.76
C GLY A 279 -4.43 26.01 -7.87
N GLY A 280 -4.31 24.78 -7.37
CA GLY A 280 -3.06 24.01 -7.37
C GLY A 280 -2.03 24.47 -6.33
N ARG A 281 -2.44 25.28 -5.33
CA ARG A 281 -1.55 25.76 -4.26
C ARG A 281 -1.54 24.77 -3.10
N ASN A 282 -0.37 24.58 -2.51
CA ASN A 282 -0.20 23.74 -1.32
C ASN A 282 -0.93 24.34 -0.11
N VAL A 283 -1.99 23.66 0.34
CA VAL A 283 -2.82 24.07 1.48
C VAL A 283 -2.02 24.08 2.79
N PHE A 284 -0.95 23.29 2.89
CA PHE A 284 -0.10 23.24 4.09
C PHE A 284 0.90 24.39 4.17
N PHE A 285 1.00 25.24 3.15
CA PHE A 285 2.03 26.29 3.09
C PHE A 285 1.52 27.64 3.58
N ASP A 286 2.24 28.23 4.54
CA ASP A 286 2.14 29.61 4.95
C ASP A 286 3.55 30.14 5.29
N ALA A 287 4.09 31.00 4.43
CA ALA A 287 5.44 31.56 4.60
C ALA A 287 5.63 32.38 5.88
N ALA A 288 4.55 32.91 6.48
CA ALA A 288 4.59 33.71 7.70
C ALA A 288 4.46 32.84 8.97
N ALA A 289 4.00 31.59 8.84
CA ALA A 289 3.81 30.71 9.97
C ALA A 289 5.12 30.00 10.40
N PRO A 290 5.22 29.58 11.67
CA PRO A 290 6.33 28.71 12.10
C PRO A 290 6.42 27.45 11.25
N LEU A 291 7.66 27.04 10.91
CA LEU A 291 7.95 25.90 10.03
C LEU A 291 7.36 26.02 8.61
N CYS A 292 6.92 27.21 8.22
CA CYS A 292 6.14 27.48 7.01
C CYS A 292 4.88 26.60 6.90
N LEU A 293 4.34 26.13 8.03
CA LEU A 293 3.18 25.25 8.12
C LEU A 293 1.92 26.07 8.47
N SER A 294 0.96 26.05 7.56
CA SER A 294 -0.34 26.72 7.77
C SER A 294 -1.15 26.08 8.92
N GLU A 295 -2.17 26.77 9.41
CA GLU A 295 -3.11 26.20 10.38
C GLU A 295 -3.79 24.93 9.85
N ALA A 296 -4.19 24.91 8.57
CA ALA A 296 -4.75 23.74 7.93
C ALA A 296 -3.77 22.56 7.93
N GLY A 297 -2.50 22.81 7.62
CA GLY A 297 -1.44 21.81 7.69
C GLY A 297 -1.22 21.30 9.13
N ARG A 298 -1.25 22.20 10.12
CA ARG A 298 -1.17 21.80 11.55
C ARG A 298 -2.34 20.90 11.94
N HIS A 299 -3.56 21.27 11.58
CA HIS A 299 -4.74 20.49 11.87
C HIS A 299 -4.72 19.13 11.15
N TYR A 300 -4.21 19.08 9.92
CA TYR A 300 -3.99 17.83 9.20
C TYR A 300 -3.08 16.89 9.98
N VAL A 301 -1.94 17.36 10.46
CA VAL A 301 -1.04 16.59 11.36
C VAL A 301 -1.77 16.20 12.64
N GLY A 302 -2.56 17.10 13.21
CA GLY A 302 -3.40 16.83 14.40
C GLY A 302 -4.33 15.64 14.19
N GLY A 303 -4.99 15.57 13.04
CA GLY A 303 -5.83 14.44 12.64
C GLY A 303 -5.04 13.13 12.52
N LEU A 304 -3.89 13.16 11.87
CA LEU A 304 -3.02 11.97 11.75
C LEU A 304 -2.62 11.43 13.13
N LEU A 305 -2.36 12.28 14.11
CA LEU A 305 -2.00 11.87 15.47
C LEU A 305 -3.21 11.45 16.30
N ALA A 306 -4.36 12.09 16.14
CA ALA A 306 -5.59 11.70 16.83
C ALA A 306 -6.01 10.27 16.46
N HIS A 307 -5.77 9.88 15.21
CA HIS A 307 -6.09 8.56 14.67
C HIS A 307 -4.87 7.63 14.59
N ALA A 308 -3.76 7.94 15.26
CA ALA A 308 -2.48 7.23 15.13
C ALA A 308 -2.59 5.72 15.41
N MET A 309 -3.45 5.33 16.36
CA MET A 309 -3.66 3.92 16.72
C MET A 309 -4.29 3.14 15.56
N ALA A 310 -5.38 3.65 15.00
CA ALA A 310 -6.06 3.05 13.86
C ALA A 310 -5.20 3.14 12.59
N LEU A 311 -4.53 4.27 12.38
CA LEU A 311 -3.61 4.47 11.27
C LEU A 311 -2.46 3.43 11.31
N THR A 312 -1.93 3.10 12.49
CA THR A 312 -0.95 2.01 12.65
C THR A 312 -1.55 0.66 12.23
N GLY A 313 -2.77 0.34 12.70
CA GLY A 313 -3.45 -0.92 12.33
C GLY A 313 -3.72 -1.06 10.83
N LEU A 314 -4.00 0.06 10.13
CA LEU A 314 -4.22 0.10 8.68
C LEU A 314 -2.92 0.13 7.86
N SER A 315 -1.79 0.50 8.49
CA SER A 315 -0.46 0.61 7.88
C SER A 315 0.47 -0.57 8.18
N ALA A 316 0.12 -1.42 9.17
CA ALA A 316 0.89 -2.60 9.59
C ALA A 316 -0.01 -3.85 9.61
N PRO A 317 -0.33 -4.45 8.42
CA PRO A 317 -1.41 -5.44 8.29
C PRO A 317 -1.01 -6.87 8.64
N THR A 318 0.22 -7.12 9.07
CA THR A 318 0.72 -8.49 9.32
C THR A 318 1.46 -8.58 10.66
N VAL A 319 1.66 -9.80 11.17
CA VAL A 319 2.46 -10.03 12.38
C VAL A 319 3.90 -9.54 12.20
N THR A 320 4.49 -9.72 11.02
CA THR A 320 5.86 -9.27 10.73
C THR A 320 5.99 -7.75 10.68
N ALA A 321 4.95 -7.04 10.31
CA ALA A 321 4.92 -5.58 10.31
C ALA A 321 5.16 -5.00 11.73
N TYR A 322 4.61 -5.64 12.76
CA TYR A 322 4.81 -5.21 14.16
C TYR A 322 6.20 -5.54 14.71
N LYS A 323 6.92 -6.49 14.09
CA LYS A 323 8.33 -6.77 14.45
C LYS A 323 9.28 -5.66 14.00
N ARG A 324 8.79 -4.66 13.24
CA ARG A 324 9.51 -3.42 12.94
C ARG A 324 9.64 -2.50 14.15
N PHE A 325 8.65 -2.49 15.05
CA PHE A 325 8.58 -1.60 16.21
C PHE A 325 9.43 -2.09 17.36
N THR A 326 10.72 -2.34 17.10
CA THR A 326 11.70 -2.84 18.08
C THR A 326 12.85 -1.84 18.25
N PRO A 327 13.53 -1.84 19.42
CA PRO A 327 14.70 -0.99 19.61
C PRO A 327 15.76 -1.21 18.53
N GLY A 328 16.43 -0.13 18.11
CA GLY A 328 17.46 -0.17 17.08
C GLY A 328 16.96 -0.02 15.63
N THR A 329 15.64 -0.09 15.41
CA THR A 329 15.03 0.24 14.11
C THR A 329 14.68 1.73 14.02
N TRP A 330 14.46 2.23 12.80
CA TRP A 330 13.98 3.59 12.56
C TRP A 330 12.45 3.66 12.44
N ALA A 331 11.75 2.55 12.74
CA ALA A 331 10.29 2.50 12.73
C ALA A 331 9.73 3.20 13.97
N PRO A 332 8.77 4.12 13.85
CA PRO A 332 8.26 4.92 14.96
C PRO A 332 7.44 4.06 15.94
N THR A 333 7.75 4.19 17.21
CA THR A 333 7.07 3.49 18.32
C THR A 333 6.11 4.38 19.09
N ARG A 334 6.05 5.66 18.74
CA ARG A 334 5.25 6.70 19.41
C ARG A 334 4.44 7.50 18.42
N ALA A 335 3.21 7.86 18.78
CA ALA A 335 2.35 8.76 18.01
C ALA A 335 2.87 10.20 18.16
N SER A 336 3.90 10.54 17.41
CA SER A 336 4.64 11.78 17.49
C SER A 336 4.78 12.45 16.14
N TRP A 337 5.03 13.76 16.12
CA TRP A 337 5.40 14.48 14.93
C TRP A 337 6.63 15.35 15.14
N GLY A 338 7.38 15.60 14.08
CA GLY A 338 8.58 16.40 14.16
C GLY A 338 8.98 17.01 12.83
N PHE A 339 9.66 18.17 12.88
CA PHE A 339 10.19 18.83 11.69
C PHE A 339 11.47 18.15 11.27
N ASP A 340 11.50 17.62 10.06
CA ASP A 340 12.59 16.85 9.46
C ASP A 340 13.20 15.78 10.39
N ASN A 341 12.36 15.15 11.20
CA ASN A 341 12.76 14.17 12.21
C ASN A 341 12.36 12.74 11.80
N ARG A 342 13.36 11.92 11.44
CA ARG A 342 13.17 10.53 11.00
C ARG A 342 12.75 9.56 12.12
N THR A 343 12.77 9.98 13.38
CA THR A 343 12.27 9.17 14.50
C THR A 343 10.80 9.46 14.85
N ALA A 344 10.18 10.46 14.20
CA ALA A 344 8.78 10.77 14.35
C ALA A 344 7.89 9.81 13.54
N MET A 345 6.66 9.55 14.03
CA MET A 345 5.63 8.85 13.25
C MET A 345 5.20 9.68 12.04
N ILE A 346 4.97 10.96 12.27
CA ILE A 346 4.65 11.93 11.23
C ILE A 346 5.80 12.93 11.12
N ARG A 347 6.57 12.81 10.04
CA ARG A 347 7.66 13.73 9.73
C ARG A 347 7.14 14.84 8.83
N LEU A 348 7.26 16.09 9.29
CA LEU A 348 7.02 17.26 8.46
C LEU A 348 8.28 17.57 7.68
N ILE A 349 8.22 17.47 6.36
CA ILE A 349 9.38 17.68 5.49
C ILE A 349 9.23 19.03 4.79
N PRO A 350 10.25 19.93 4.88
CA PRO A 350 10.24 21.18 4.14
C PRO A 350 10.33 20.93 2.62
N GLY A 351 9.84 21.87 1.83
CA GLY A 351 9.92 21.84 0.38
C GLY A 351 9.82 23.24 -0.22
N GLU A 352 10.33 23.41 -1.44
CA GLU A 352 10.28 24.71 -2.15
C GLU A 352 8.84 25.18 -2.39
N SER A 353 7.92 24.26 -2.65
CA SER A 353 6.49 24.53 -2.85
C SER A 353 5.68 24.43 -1.55
N GLY A 354 6.35 24.44 -0.40
CA GLY A 354 5.77 24.26 0.93
C GLY A 354 5.99 22.86 1.50
N PRO A 355 5.63 22.67 2.79
CA PRO A 355 5.86 21.41 3.49
C PRO A 355 4.94 20.29 2.99
N ARG A 356 5.39 19.05 3.21
CA ARG A 356 4.60 17.83 3.08
C ARG A 356 4.71 16.98 4.35
N VAL A 357 3.74 16.12 4.57
CA VAL A 357 3.78 15.15 5.68
C VAL A 357 4.18 13.77 5.16
N GLU A 358 5.02 13.09 5.90
CA GLU A 358 5.43 11.71 5.68
C GLU A 358 4.93 10.85 6.84
N ASN A 359 4.17 9.80 6.54
CA ASN A 359 3.82 8.77 7.51
C ASN A 359 4.85 7.65 7.45
N ARG A 360 5.58 7.45 8.57
CA ARG A 360 6.67 6.50 8.69
C ARG A 360 6.28 5.18 9.37
N VAL A 361 5.04 5.06 9.87
CA VAL A 361 4.58 3.83 10.55
C VAL A 361 4.32 2.69 9.57
N GLY A 362 4.13 3.01 8.29
CA GLY A 362 3.82 2.04 7.25
C GLY A 362 4.87 0.97 7.07
N SER A 363 4.45 -0.29 7.01
CA SER A 363 5.27 -1.43 6.62
C SER A 363 5.26 -1.61 5.10
N ALA A 364 6.34 -2.10 4.51
CA ALA A 364 6.38 -2.44 3.09
C ALA A 364 5.28 -3.43 2.65
N GLU A 365 4.73 -4.18 3.60
CA GLU A 365 3.58 -5.08 3.41
C GLU A 365 2.24 -4.33 3.27
N ALA A 366 2.17 -3.07 3.68
CA ALA A 366 0.92 -2.31 3.68
C ALA A 366 0.26 -2.30 2.30
N ASN A 367 -1.07 -2.33 2.32
CA ASN A 367 -1.85 -2.12 1.12
C ASN A 367 -1.83 -0.62 0.77
N PRO A 368 -1.29 -0.22 -0.40
CA PRO A 368 -1.11 1.18 -0.75
C PRO A 368 -2.40 1.99 -0.70
N TYR A 369 -3.51 1.41 -1.14
CA TYR A 369 -4.80 2.11 -1.11
C TYR A 369 -5.32 2.33 0.31
N VAL A 370 -5.12 1.35 1.20
CA VAL A 370 -5.63 1.41 2.58
C VAL A 370 -4.90 2.46 3.38
N ILE A 371 -3.55 2.47 3.33
CA ILE A 371 -2.77 3.48 4.06
C ILE A 371 -3.04 4.90 3.53
N ALA A 372 -3.17 5.07 2.21
CA ALA A 372 -3.49 6.35 1.60
C ALA A 372 -4.89 6.85 1.98
N ALA A 373 -5.89 5.97 1.95
CA ALA A 373 -7.25 6.29 2.36
C ALA A 373 -7.33 6.68 3.85
N ALA A 374 -6.66 5.91 4.71
CA ALA A 374 -6.63 6.17 6.15
C ALA A 374 -5.95 7.49 6.49
N MET A 375 -4.79 7.79 5.89
CA MET A 375 -4.10 9.06 6.07
C MET A 375 -4.95 10.24 5.62
N THR A 376 -5.56 10.14 4.43
CA THR A 376 -6.42 11.21 3.90
C THR A 376 -7.62 11.44 4.81
N ALA A 377 -8.30 10.38 5.24
CA ALA A 377 -9.45 10.48 6.13
C ALA A 377 -9.08 11.11 7.49
N ALA A 378 -7.98 10.64 8.10
CA ALA A 378 -7.48 11.18 9.37
C ALA A 378 -7.12 12.66 9.26
N GLY A 379 -6.40 13.04 8.21
CA GLY A 379 -5.96 14.41 8.02
C GLY A 379 -7.13 15.38 7.76
N LEU A 380 -8.12 14.96 6.96
CA LEU A 380 -9.34 15.76 6.72
C LEU A 380 -10.16 15.93 7.98
N ASP A 381 -10.37 14.87 8.80
CA ASP A 381 -11.02 15.00 10.12
C ASP A 381 -10.29 16.00 11.01
N GLY A 382 -8.95 15.98 10.97
CA GLY A 382 -8.13 16.96 11.70
C GLY A 382 -8.38 18.39 11.26
N MET A 383 -8.48 18.62 9.95
CA MET A 383 -8.81 19.95 9.39
C MET A 383 -10.23 20.39 9.76
N ASP A 384 -11.21 19.49 9.58
CA ASP A 384 -12.64 19.78 9.84
C ASP A 384 -12.90 20.10 11.32
N ARG A 385 -12.20 19.45 12.23
CA ARG A 385 -12.35 19.60 13.68
C ARG A 385 -11.32 20.52 14.31
N ALA A 386 -10.43 21.13 13.53
CA ALA A 386 -9.34 21.97 13.98
C ALA A 386 -8.49 21.32 15.10
N ILE A 387 -8.06 20.06 14.89
CA ILE A 387 -7.33 19.29 15.89
C ILE A 387 -5.87 19.80 15.97
N ASP A 388 -5.46 20.26 17.17
CA ASP A 388 -4.07 20.66 17.40
C ASP A 388 -3.17 19.42 17.59
N PRO A 389 -2.07 19.27 16.84
CA PRO A 389 -1.12 18.18 17.00
C PRO A 389 -0.30 18.25 18.30
N GLY A 390 -0.41 19.32 19.07
CA GLY A 390 0.46 19.58 20.21
C GLY A 390 1.86 20.03 19.81
N PRO A 391 2.82 19.99 20.74
CA PRO A 391 4.18 20.50 20.50
C PRO A 391 4.95 19.66 19.52
N VAL A 392 5.82 20.31 18.74
CA VAL A 392 6.77 19.65 17.83
C VAL A 392 7.78 18.82 18.63
N GLY A 393 7.89 17.55 18.30
CA GLY A 393 8.87 16.64 18.89
C GLY A 393 10.30 16.98 18.42
N GLN A 394 11.27 16.85 19.32
CA GLN A 394 12.68 17.11 19.07
C GLN A 394 13.54 15.95 19.59
N GLY A 395 14.66 15.70 18.91
CA GLY A 395 15.60 14.64 19.28
C GLY A 395 15.02 13.24 18.97
N ASN A 396 15.41 12.25 19.77
CA ASN A 396 14.92 10.87 19.60
C ASN A 396 13.51 10.71 20.14
N LEU A 397 12.53 10.54 19.24
CA LEU A 397 11.13 10.39 19.59
C LEU A 397 10.69 8.92 19.76
N LEU A 398 11.55 7.97 19.44
CA LEU A 398 11.21 6.52 19.56
C LEU A 398 10.92 6.12 21.00
N GLU A 399 11.60 6.74 21.96
CA GLU A 399 11.47 6.45 23.39
C GLU A 399 10.85 7.59 24.20
N ASP A 400 10.41 8.64 23.54
CA ASP A 400 9.87 9.82 24.20
C ASP A 400 8.47 9.54 24.80
N THR A 401 8.44 9.37 26.12
CA THR A 401 7.21 9.03 26.86
C THR A 401 6.17 10.15 26.92
N ARG A 402 6.48 11.36 26.46
CA ARG A 402 5.50 12.44 26.31
C ARG A 402 4.46 12.13 25.23
N PHE A 403 4.82 11.26 24.26
CA PHE A 403 3.93 10.79 23.21
C PHE A 403 3.40 9.38 23.52
N PRO A 404 2.13 9.10 23.25
CA PRO A 404 1.56 7.77 23.51
C PRO A 404 2.20 6.72 22.58
N PRO A 405 2.33 5.46 23.03
CA PRO A 405 2.84 4.37 22.20
C PRO A 405 1.85 4.05 21.07
N VAL A 406 2.36 3.63 19.91
CA VAL A 406 1.54 2.99 18.88
C VAL A 406 1.22 1.54 19.25
N PRO A 407 0.21 0.88 18.64
CA PRO A 407 -0.03 -0.54 18.80
C PRO A 407 1.23 -1.37 18.54
N THR A 408 1.46 -2.37 19.37
CA THR A 408 2.66 -3.23 19.30
C THR A 408 2.37 -4.64 18.79
N THR A 409 1.10 -4.98 18.62
CA THR A 409 0.67 -6.28 18.08
C THR A 409 -0.40 -6.10 17.00
N LEU A 410 -0.53 -7.12 16.14
CA LEU A 410 -1.55 -7.13 15.08
C LEU A 410 -2.96 -6.99 15.64
N ILE A 411 -3.22 -7.64 16.81
CA ILE A 411 -4.56 -7.58 17.42
C ILE A 411 -4.85 -6.19 18.01
N ASP A 412 -3.86 -5.54 18.64
CA ASP A 412 -4.04 -4.18 19.14
C ASP A 412 -4.36 -3.20 18.03
N GLY A 413 -3.67 -3.34 16.88
CA GLY A 413 -3.94 -2.57 15.68
C GLY A 413 -5.35 -2.82 15.12
N ALA A 414 -5.77 -4.09 15.05
CA ALA A 414 -7.11 -4.45 14.60
C ALA A 414 -8.21 -3.86 15.48
N GLU A 415 -8.04 -3.94 16.82
CA GLU A 415 -8.99 -3.37 17.79
C GLU A 415 -9.01 -1.84 17.75
N ALA A 416 -7.86 -1.20 17.48
CA ALA A 416 -7.81 0.24 17.31
C ALA A 416 -8.62 0.68 16.06
N VAL A 417 -8.48 -0.03 14.95
CA VAL A 417 -9.29 0.23 13.73
C VAL A 417 -10.78 0.05 14.00
N ALA A 418 -11.17 -1.03 14.70
CA ALA A 418 -12.57 -1.30 15.00
C ALA A 418 -13.24 -0.23 15.88
N ARG A 419 -12.48 0.44 16.74
CA ARG A 419 -12.98 1.46 17.68
C ARG A 419 -13.01 2.89 17.13
N ASP A 420 -12.25 3.14 16.08
CA ASP A 420 -12.14 4.48 15.49
C ASP A 420 -13.33 4.76 14.57
N GLN A 421 -14.30 5.51 15.10
CA GLN A 421 -15.54 5.80 14.37
C GLN A 421 -15.30 6.62 13.10
N VAL A 422 -14.31 7.53 13.10
CA VAL A 422 -13.95 8.31 11.92
C VAL A 422 -13.44 7.39 10.81
N MET A 423 -12.58 6.41 11.15
CA MET A 423 -12.13 5.40 10.18
C MET A 423 -13.27 4.52 9.70
N VAL A 424 -14.19 4.09 10.60
CA VAL A 424 -15.36 3.30 10.22
C VAL A 424 -16.25 4.06 9.23
N GLU A 425 -16.53 5.34 9.49
CA GLU A 425 -17.35 6.17 8.61
C GLU A 425 -16.63 6.49 7.29
N ALA A 426 -15.35 6.82 7.37
CA ALA A 426 -14.57 7.24 6.22
C ALA A 426 -14.28 6.09 5.24
N LEU A 427 -13.92 4.93 5.74
CA LEU A 427 -13.57 3.77 4.93
C LEU A 427 -14.78 2.89 4.59
N GLY A 428 -15.87 3.06 5.32
CA GLY A 428 -17.10 2.28 5.21
C GLY A 428 -17.13 1.08 6.17
N ALA A 429 -18.28 0.90 6.83
CA ALA A 429 -18.47 -0.13 7.86
C ALA A 429 -18.19 -1.55 7.36
N ASP A 430 -18.60 -1.88 6.11
CA ASP A 430 -18.34 -3.19 5.53
C ASP A 430 -16.87 -3.45 5.27
N PHE A 431 -16.13 -2.45 4.78
CA PHE A 431 -14.69 -2.54 4.61
C PHE A 431 -14.00 -2.79 5.95
N VAL A 432 -14.28 -1.97 6.97
CA VAL A 432 -13.66 -2.08 8.28
C VAL A 432 -13.99 -3.42 8.93
N ARG A 433 -15.23 -3.89 8.85
CA ARG A 433 -15.64 -5.22 9.34
C ARG A 433 -14.82 -6.34 8.70
N MET A 434 -14.70 -6.36 7.37
CA MET A 434 -13.90 -7.37 6.65
C MET A 434 -12.42 -7.29 7.01
N TYR A 435 -11.87 -6.08 7.06
CA TYR A 435 -10.46 -5.86 7.36
C TYR A 435 -10.12 -6.32 8.80
N VAL A 436 -10.91 -5.93 9.78
CA VAL A 436 -10.72 -6.34 11.18
C VAL A 436 -10.91 -7.86 11.35
N ALA A 437 -11.90 -8.44 10.68
CA ALA A 437 -12.10 -9.89 10.68
C ALA A 437 -10.88 -10.64 10.13
N LEU A 438 -10.27 -10.12 9.04
CA LEU A 438 -9.06 -10.66 8.45
C LEU A 438 -7.87 -10.59 9.45
N LEU A 439 -7.62 -9.44 10.06
CA LEU A 439 -6.52 -9.28 11.00
C LEU A 439 -6.69 -10.19 12.25
N ARG A 440 -7.91 -10.28 12.81
CA ARG A 440 -8.24 -11.19 13.91
C ARG A 440 -8.03 -12.66 13.54
N HIS A 441 -8.40 -13.04 12.31
CA HIS A 441 -8.18 -14.39 11.79
C HIS A 441 -6.68 -14.72 11.69
N VAL A 442 -5.89 -13.82 11.10
CA VAL A 442 -4.43 -13.97 10.99
C VAL A 442 -3.78 -14.07 12.37
N TRP A 443 -4.22 -13.22 13.32
CA TRP A 443 -3.73 -13.27 14.69
C TRP A 443 -4.04 -14.60 15.40
N ARG A 444 -5.26 -15.10 15.30
CA ARG A 444 -5.64 -16.42 15.87
C ARG A 444 -4.78 -17.55 15.29
N ARG A 445 -4.57 -17.54 13.98
CA ARG A 445 -3.69 -18.53 13.33
C ARG A 445 -2.25 -18.44 13.82
N PHE A 446 -1.71 -17.23 13.95
CA PHE A 446 -0.37 -17.03 14.50
C PHE A 446 -0.26 -17.56 15.94
N MET A 447 -1.21 -17.23 16.78
CA MET A 447 -1.23 -17.67 18.19
C MET A 447 -1.43 -19.19 18.37
N SER A 448 -1.96 -19.87 17.39
CA SER A 448 -2.07 -21.33 17.39
C SER A 448 -0.81 -22.05 16.89
N HIS A 449 0.17 -21.29 16.38
CA HIS A 449 1.42 -21.84 15.87
C HIS A 449 2.51 -21.72 16.94
N VAL A 450 3.08 -22.86 17.35
CA VAL A 450 4.23 -22.89 18.26
C VAL A 450 5.49 -22.67 17.45
N THR A 451 6.22 -21.60 17.79
CA THR A 451 7.44 -21.20 17.08
C THR A 451 8.67 -21.99 17.58
N ASP A 452 9.70 -22.10 16.73
CA ASP A 452 10.97 -22.70 17.12
C ASP A 452 11.59 -21.98 18.34
N TRP A 453 11.39 -20.66 18.46
CA TRP A 453 11.84 -19.88 19.60
C TRP A 453 11.14 -20.31 20.89
N GLU A 454 9.82 -20.49 20.88
CA GLU A 454 9.06 -20.95 22.07
C GLU A 454 9.50 -22.36 22.48
N ILE A 455 9.73 -23.25 21.51
CA ILE A 455 10.23 -24.60 21.79
C ILE A 455 11.62 -24.55 22.43
N GLN A 456 12.53 -23.72 21.90
CA GLN A 456 13.89 -23.58 22.41
C GLN A 456 13.92 -22.95 23.80
N GLU A 457 13.06 -21.97 24.06
CA GLU A 457 13.02 -21.22 25.30
C GLU A 457 12.42 -22.04 26.48
N TYR A 458 11.37 -22.82 26.19
CA TYR A 458 10.55 -23.38 27.25
C TYR A 458 10.63 -24.91 27.41
N ARG A 459 10.99 -25.66 26.34
CA ARG A 459 10.85 -27.11 26.30
C ARG A 459 11.55 -27.86 27.45
N ASP A 460 12.75 -27.43 27.85
CA ASP A 460 13.60 -28.21 28.73
C ASP A 460 13.50 -27.75 30.20
N LEU A 461 12.85 -26.61 30.48
CA LEU A 461 12.77 -26.04 31.82
C LEU A 461 11.34 -25.92 32.35
N LEU A 462 10.33 -25.97 31.52
CA LEU A 462 8.93 -25.89 31.86
C LEU A 462 8.18 -27.15 31.42
#